data_b9c8d56012e27c3a69742897028ea9ec
#
_entry.id   b9c8d56012e27c3a69742897028ea9ec
#
_cell.length_a   1.000
_cell.length_b   1.000
_cell.length_c   1.000
_cell.angle_alpha   90.00
_cell.angle_beta   90.00
_cell.angle_gamma   90.00
#
_symmetry.space_group_name_H-M   'P 1'
#
loop_
_entity.id
_entity.type
_entity.pdbx_description
1 polymer ?
#
loop_
_entity_poly.entity_id
_entity_poly.type
_entity_poly.pdbx_seq_one_letter_code
_entity_poly.pdbx_strand_id
1 'polypeptide(L)'
;MQASKIWGERWINNTLPMARTYMEVACRKQSLVCLAADRRTMSELNQLLDEVGPYLAALKTHVDLIDDWSAGSWKSFCQKAQKMDLLIFEDRKFADIGKISRDQMAGIYDIRSWADLVTAHLISGPDIVDGLQAGWEDV
;
A
#
# COMPACT_ATOMS: atom_id res chain seq x y z
N MET A 1 -22.77 4.07 3.91
CA MET A 1 -22.80 3.89 5.38
C MET A 1 -21.62 4.68 5.95
N GLN A 2 -21.81 5.50 6.98
CA GLN A 2 -20.70 6.31 7.50
C GLN A 2 -19.77 5.45 8.38
N ALA A 3 -18.46 5.57 8.19
CA ALA A 3 -17.43 4.83 8.92
C ALA A 3 -17.59 4.94 10.45
N SER A 4 -17.94 6.13 10.96
CA SER A 4 -18.19 6.36 12.37
C SER A 4 -19.28 5.47 13.00
N LYS A 5 -20.29 5.05 12.22
CA LYS A 5 -21.35 4.16 12.73
C LYS A 5 -20.89 2.70 12.82
N ILE A 6 -19.97 2.29 11.93
CA ILE A 6 -19.47 0.91 11.90
C ILE A 6 -18.34 0.72 12.91
N TRP A 7 -17.42 1.68 12.98
CA TRP A 7 -16.21 1.56 13.78
C TRP A 7 -16.36 2.11 15.20
N GLY A 8 -17.38 2.94 15.47
CA GLY A 8 -17.68 3.49 16.81
C GLY A 8 -16.46 4.16 17.45
N GLU A 9 -16.12 3.72 18.65
CA GLU A 9 -14.98 4.28 19.42
C GLU A 9 -13.64 4.13 18.69
N ARG A 10 -13.44 3.08 17.89
CA ARG A 10 -12.22 2.91 17.10
C ARG A 10 -12.03 4.03 16.07
N TRP A 11 -13.13 4.52 15.51
CA TRP A 11 -13.10 5.68 14.62
C TRP A 11 -12.79 6.97 15.37
N ILE A 12 -13.47 7.18 16.50
CA ILE A 12 -13.35 8.42 17.30
C ILE A 12 -11.93 8.56 17.84
N ASN A 13 -11.37 7.48 18.37
CA ASN A 13 -10.08 7.48 19.05
C ASN A 13 -8.89 7.34 18.09
N ASN A 14 -9.12 7.11 16.81
CA ASN A 14 -8.04 6.96 15.83
C ASN A 14 -7.63 8.32 15.26
N THR A 15 -6.39 8.72 15.51
CA THR A 15 -5.81 9.98 15.01
C THR A 15 -4.95 9.81 13.76
N LEU A 16 -4.67 8.57 13.34
CA LEU A 16 -3.83 8.27 12.19
C LEU A 16 -4.63 8.41 10.88
N PRO A 17 -4.26 9.33 9.97
CA PRO A 17 -4.99 9.57 8.73
C PRO A 17 -5.17 8.30 7.89
N MET A 18 -4.09 7.54 7.67
CA MET A 18 -4.14 6.32 6.86
C MET A 18 -5.02 5.24 7.48
N ALA A 19 -5.04 5.09 8.81
CA ALA A 19 -5.95 4.15 9.45
C ALA A 19 -7.43 4.54 9.24
N ARG A 20 -7.75 5.84 9.25
CA ARG A 20 -9.09 6.34 8.89
C ARG A 20 -9.42 6.06 7.44
N THR A 21 -8.48 6.31 6.53
CA THR A 21 -8.65 6.00 5.10
C THR A 21 -8.96 4.51 4.91
N TYR A 22 -8.21 3.61 5.57
CA TYR A 22 -8.49 2.17 5.52
C TYR A 22 -9.91 1.84 6.04
N MET A 23 -10.31 2.44 7.16
CA MET A 23 -11.65 2.24 7.73
C MET A 23 -12.75 2.70 6.78
N GLU A 24 -12.54 3.80 6.06
CA GLU A 24 -13.48 4.31 5.06
C GLU A 24 -13.58 3.38 3.83
N VAL A 25 -12.42 2.96 3.29
CA VAL A 25 -12.37 1.99 2.19
C VAL A 25 -13.08 0.70 2.59
N ALA A 26 -12.76 0.15 3.76
CA ALA A 26 -13.39 -1.05 4.27
C ALA A 26 -14.92 -0.93 4.39
N CYS A 27 -15.41 0.25 4.80
CA CYS A 27 -16.85 0.52 4.85
C CYS A 27 -17.50 0.60 3.47
N ARG A 28 -16.87 1.30 2.51
CA ARG A 28 -17.40 1.41 1.14
C ARG A 28 -17.40 0.05 0.44
N LYS A 29 -16.33 -0.69 0.58
CA LYS A 29 -16.13 -2.03 -0.02
C LYS A 29 -16.87 -3.14 0.73
N GLN A 30 -17.34 -2.89 1.96
CA GLN A 30 -17.89 -3.91 2.87
C GLN A 30 -16.92 -5.10 3.04
N SER A 31 -15.63 -4.82 3.08
CA SER A 31 -14.56 -5.81 3.15
C SER A 31 -13.40 -5.31 4.01
N LEU A 32 -12.81 -6.22 4.78
CA LEU A 32 -11.57 -6.02 5.54
C LEU A 32 -10.39 -6.76 4.91
N VAL A 33 -10.60 -7.38 3.75
CA VAL A 33 -9.61 -8.28 3.15
C VAL A 33 -8.48 -7.48 2.52
N CYS A 34 -7.25 -7.76 2.96
CA CYS A 34 -6.02 -7.41 2.28
C CYS A 34 -5.46 -8.69 1.64
N LEU A 35 -5.44 -8.76 0.33
CA LEU A 35 -4.93 -9.94 -0.39
C LEU A 35 -3.43 -9.82 -0.66
N ALA A 36 -2.66 -10.87 -0.35
CA ALA A 36 -1.28 -11.01 -0.81
C ALA A 36 -1.27 -11.43 -2.29
N ALA A 37 -0.93 -10.49 -3.16
CA ALA A 37 -0.91 -10.70 -4.62
C ALA A 37 0.48 -11.20 -5.06
N ASP A 38 0.89 -12.36 -4.57
CA ASP A 38 2.20 -12.95 -4.83
C ASP A 38 2.21 -13.59 -6.24
N ARG A 39 2.22 -12.75 -7.27
CA ARG A 39 2.30 -13.12 -8.69
C ARG A 39 3.61 -12.64 -9.28
N ARG A 40 4.06 -13.32 -10.35
CA ARG A 40 5.36 -13.05 -10.94
C ARG A 40 5.30 -12.24 -12.22
N THR A 41 4.13 -12.10 -12.81
CA THR A 41 3.97 -11.34 -14.06
C THR A 41 2.87 -10.30 -13.95
N MET A 42 2.99 -9.24 -14.75
CA MET A 42 1.97 -8.17 -14.82
C MET A 42 0.64 -8.72 -15.35
N SER A 43 0.67 -9.72 -16.22
CA SER A 43 -0.53 -10.39 -16.72
C SER A 43 -1.30 -11.09 -15.61
N GLU A 44 -0.61 -11.91 -14.80
CA GLU A 44 -1.22 -12.61 -13.65
C GLU A 44 -1.77 -11.64 -12.59
N LEU A 45 -1.03 -10.55 -12.33
CA LEU A 45 -1.48 -9.50 -11.39
C LEU A 45 -2.75 -8.82 -11.88
N ASN A 46 -2.81 -8.46 -13.18
CA ASN A 46 -3.99 -7.83 -13.76
C ASN A 46 -5.20 -8.76 -13.75
N GLN A 47 -5.00 -10.05 -14.08
CA GLN A 47 -6.06 -11.05 -14.02
C GLN A 47 -6.59 -11.18 -12.58
N LEU A 48 -5.70 -11.33 -11.60
CA LEU A 48 -6.06 -11.41 -10.18
C LEU A 48 -6.87 -10.17 -9.74
N LEU A 49 -6.41 -8.98 -10.13
CA LEU A 49 -7.08 -7.73 -9.80
C LEU A 49 -8.49 -7.67 -10.41
N ASP A 50 -8.67 -8.14 -11.64
CA ASP A 50 -10.00 -8.18 -12.30
C ASP A 50 -10.96 -9.14 -11.61
N GLU A 51 -10.45 -10.30 -11.15
CA GLU A 51 -11.27 -11.33 -10.53
C GLU A 51 -11.70 -10.96 -9.10
N VAL A 52 -10.80 -10.41 -8.29
CA VAL A 52 -11.06 -10.26 -6.85
C VAL A 52 -11.01 -8.83 -6.33
N GLY A 53 -10.50 -7.87 -7.11
CA GLY A 53 -10.39 -6.46 -6.71
C GLY A 53 -11.68 -5.85 -6.15
N PRO A 54 -12.88 -6.12 -6.72
CA PRO A 54 -14.12 -5.62 -6.15
C PRO A 54 -14.41 -6.02 -4.70
N TYR A 55 -13.81 -7.11 -4.22
CA TYR A 55 -14.05 -7.69 -2.90
C TYR A 55 -12.98 -7.35 -1.86
N LEU A 56 -11.95 -6.61 -2.24
CA LEU A 56 -10.81 -6.29 -1.40
C LEU A 56 -10.86 -4.85 -0.88
N ALA A 57 -10.32 -4.62 0.32
CA ALA A 57 -10.01 -3.29 0.83
C ALA A 57 -8.58 -2.86 0.48
N ALA A 58 -7.65 -3.81 0.43
CA ALA A 58 -6.26 -3.57 0.11
C ALA A 58 -5.63 -4.72 -0.67
N LEU A 59 -4.58 -4.41 -1.42
CA LEU A 59 -3.78 -5.36 -2.16
C LEU A 59 -2.32 -5.24 -1.69
N LYS A 60 -1.78 -6.33 -1.12
CA LYS A 60 -0.36 -6.39 -0.74
C LYS A 60 0.48 -6.90 -1.90
N THR A 61 1.55 -6.20 -2.22
CA THR A 61 2.44 -6.49 -3.35
C THR A 61 3.88 -6.68 -2.91
N HIS A 62 4.66 -7.30 -3.77
CA HIS A 62 6.11 -7.38 -3.76
C HIS A 62 6.60 -6.99 -5.16
N VAL A 63 6.81 -5.70 -5.40
CA VAL A 63 7.14 -5.16 -6.72
C VAL A 63 8.44 -5.73 -7.29
N ASP A 64 9.37 -6.09 -6.42
CA ASP A 64 10.68 -6.68 -6.75
C ASP A 64 10.62 -8.16 -7.17
N LEU A 65 9.45 -8.81 -7.08
CA LEU A 65 9.25 -10.19 -7.54
C LEU A 65 8.70 -10.30 -8.97
N ILE A 66 8.41 -9.18 -9.63
CA ILE A 66 7.73 -9.16 -10.93
C ILE A 66 8.75 -9.27 -12.06
N ASP A 67 8.73 -10.38 -12.79
CA ASP A 67 9.72 -10.72 -13.81
C ASP A 67 9.67 -9.78 -15.03
N ASP A 68 8.48 -9.32 -15.41
CA ASP A 68 8.23 -8.44 -16.55
C ASP A 68 7.88 -7.00 -16.13
N TRP A 69 8.40 -6.58 -14.98
CA TRP A 69 8.15 -5.23 -14.45
C TRP A 69 8.65 -4.13 -15.39
N SER A 70 7.84 -3.11 -15.56
CA SER A 70 8.26 -1.82 -16.12
C SER A 70 7.52 -0.68 -15.41
N ALA A 71 8.11 0.50 -15.34
CA ALA A 71 7.49 1.65 -14.70
C ALA A 71 6.12 1.99 -15.30
N GLY A 72 5.96 1.85 -16.62
CA GLY A 72 4.70 2.11 -17.32
C GLY A 72 3.61 1.11 -17.00
N SER A 73 3.92 -0.20 -17.05
CA SER A 73 2.96 -1.26 -16.73
C SER A 73 2.54 -1.22 -15.27
N TRP A 74 3.50 -0.97 -14.38
CA TRP A 74 3.24 -0.84 -12.94
C TRP A 74 2.35 0.37 -12.62
N LYS A 75 2.66 1.53 -13.19
CA LYS A 75 1.81 2.73 -13.03
C LYS A 75 0.37 2.46 -13.48
N SER A 76 0.19 1.81 -14.61
CA SER A 76 -1.14 1.48 -15.14
C SER A 76 -1.89 0.52 -14.20
N PHE A 77 -1.20 -0.48 -13.63
CA PHE A 77 -1.74 -1.40 -12.65
C PHE A 77 -2.18 -0.68 -11.37
N CYS A 78 -1.32 0.19 -10.80
CA CYS A 78 -1.64 0.96 -9.60
C CYS A 78 -2.86 1.87 -9.84
N GLN A 79 -2.92 2.56 -10.98
CA GLN A 79 -4.08 3.38 -11.34
C GLN A 79 -5.38 2.55 -11.46
N LYS A 80 -5.29 1.33 -11.97
CA LYS A 80 -6.44 0.41 -12.06
C LYS A 80 -6.90 -0.01 -10.66
N ALA A 81 -5.98 -0.37 -9.76
CA ALA A 81 -6.29 -0.72 -8.38
C ALA A 81 -6.93 0.47 -7.63
N GLN A 82 -6.39 1.68 -7.78
CA GLN A 82 -6.95 2.90 -7.19
C GLN A 82 -8.36 3.22 -7.71
N LYS A 83 -8.63 3.03 -9.01
CA LYS A 83 -9.99 3.17 -9.58
C LYS A 83 -10.98 2.16 -9.02
N MET A 84 -10.50 1.03 -8.51
CA MET A 84 -11.30 0.03 -7.80
C MET A 84 -11.43 0.34 -6.29
N ASP A 85 -10.96 1.50 -5.84
CA ASP A 85 -10.97 1.91 -4.41
C ASP A 85 -10.17 0.93 -3.54
N LEU A 86 -8.98 0.52 -4.00
CA LEU A 86 -8.06 -0.35 -3.26
C LEU A 86 -6.88 0.46 -2.72
N LEU A 87 -6.49 0.19 -1.50
CA LEU A 87 -5.20 0.61 -0.96
C LEU A 87 -4.10 -0.35 -1.43
N ILE A 88 -2.95 0.18 -1.82
CA ILE A 88 -1.79 -0.60 -2.24
C ILE A 88 -0.79 -0.66 -1.10
N PHE A 89 -0.47 -1.87 -0.69
CA PHE A 89 0.41 -2.17 0.43
C PHE A 89 1.67 -2.86 -0.10
N GLU A 90 2.81 -2.17 -0.15
CA GLU A 90 4.07 -2.77 -0.57
C GLU A 90 4.79 -3.40 0.62
N ASP A 91 4.91 -4.72 0.61
CA ASP A 91 5.53 -5.50 1.67
C ASP A 91 7.05 -5.57 1.48
N ARG A 92 7.72 -4.42 1.46
CA ARG A 92 9.14 -4.25 1.13
C ARG A 92 10.08 -4.66 2.27
N LYS A 93 9.60 -4.60 3.51
CA LYS A 93 10.37 -4.92 4.72
C LYS A 93 11.67 -4.12 4.83
N PHE A 94 11.54 -2.79 4.72
CA PHE A 94 12.69 -1.89 4.91
C PHE A 94 13.36 -2.18 6.25
N ALA A 95 14.70 -2.28 6.26
CA ALA A 95 15.44 -2.71 7.44
C ALA A 95 16.76 -1.93 7.66
N ASP A 96 17.07 -0.98 6.76
CA ASP A 96 18.27 -0.16 6.82
C ASP A 96 18.03 1.12 7.62
N ILE A 97 19.11 1.89 7.88
CA ILE A 97 19.02 3.21 8.52
C ILE A 97 18.11 4.16 7.71
N GLY A 98 17.52 5.15 8.38
CA GLY A 98 16.52 6.03 7.80
C GLY A 98 16.90 6.65 6.45
N LYS A 99 18.16 7.09 6.29
CA LYS A 99 18.64 7.65 5.01
C LYS A 99 18.57 6.62 3.87
N ILE A 100 19.07 5.42 4.06
CA ILE A 100 19.09 4.38 3.02
C ILE A 100 17.66 3.90 2.74
N SER A 101 16.84 3.71 3.76
CA SER A 101 15.43 3.34 3.59
C SER A 101 14.65 4.38 2.79
N ARG A 102 14.90 5.68 3.02
CA ARG A 102 14.33 6.78 2.22
C ARG A 102 14.79 6.71 0.76
N ASP A 103 16.08 6.46 0.53
CA ASP A 103 16.64 6.37 -0.83
C ASP A 103 16.06 5.12 -1.57
N GLN A 104 15.81 4.02 -0.85
CA GLN A 104 15.14 2.84 -1.40
C GLN A 104 13.67 3.12 -1.75
N MET A 105 12.96 3.93 -0.97
CA MET A 105 11.57 4.36 -1.27
C MET A 105 11.48 5.14 -2.57
N ALA A 106 12.48 5.98 -2.86
CA ALA A 106 12.57 6.79 -4.07
C ALA A 106 13.41 6.13 -5.18
N GLY A 107 13.79 4.85 -5.02
CA GLY A 107 14.63 4.13 -5.98
C GLY A 107 13.92 3.74 -7.27
N ILE A 108 14.44 2.68 -7.94
CA ILE A 108 13.96 2.25 -9.26
C ILE A 108 12.46 1.96 -9.31
N TYR A 109 11.87 1.51 -8.22
CA TYR A 109 10.43 1.21 -8.14
C TYR A 109 9.57 2.41 -7.77
N ASP A 110 10.19 3.51 -7.34
CA ASP A 110 9.52 4.75 -6.90
C ASP A 110 8.29 4.46 -6.01
N ILE A 111 8.51 3.63 -4.96
CA ILE A 111 7.45 3.09 -4.10
C ILE A 111 6.61 4.22 -3.48
N ARG A 112 7.26 5.34 -3.15
CA ARG A 112 6.61 6.52 -2.59
C ARG A 112 5.48 7.06 -3.44
N SER A 113 5.58 6.96 -4.76
CA SER A 113 4.61 7.57 -5.69
C SER A 113 3.31 6.78 -5.83
N TRP A 114 3.25 5.54 -5.32
CA TRP A 114 2.09 4.68 -5.55
C TRP A 114 1.63 3.83 -4.36
N ALA A 115 2.51 3.58 -3.36
CA ALA A 115 2.14 2.77 -2.20
C ALA A 115 1.45 3.61 -1.13
N ASP A 116 0.33 3.15 -0.62
CA ASP A 116 -0.37 3.75 0.53
C ASP A 116 0.22 3.28 1.86
N LEU A 117 0.77 2.06 1.89
CA LEU A 117 1.34 1.40 3.07
C LEU A 117 2.62 0.67 2.68
N VAL A 118 3.60 0.67 3.58
CA VAL A 118 4.81 -0.14 3.45
C VAL A 118 5.14 -0.84 4.77
N THR A 119 5.93 -1.91 4.71
CA THR A 119 6.47 -2.56 5.90
C THR A 119 7.90 -2.15 6.19
N ALA A 120 8.26 -2.08 7.47
CA ALA A 120 9.61 -1.86 7.95
C ALA A 120 9.91 -2.69 9.20
N HIS A 121 11.17 -3.06 9.35
CA HIS A 121 11.70 -3.63 10.58
C HIS A 121 12.29 -2.52 11.47
N LEU A 122 12.13 -2.64 12.77
CA LEU A 122 12.73 -1.69 13.73
C LEU A 122 14.15 -2.08 14.18
N ILE A 123 14.78 -3.01 13.48
CA ILE A 123 16.13 -3.49 13.82
C ILE A 123 17.20 -2.39 13.72
N SER A 124 17.03 -1.44 12.82
CA SER A 124 17.89 -0.27 12.65
C SER A 124 17.55 0.91 13.56
N GLY A 125 16.58 0.73 14.46
CA GLY A 125 16.07 1.77 15.35
C GLY A 125 14.80 2.46 14.84
N PRO A 126 14.11 3.26 15.69
CA PRO A 126 12.85 3.91 15.35
C PRO A 126 12.96 4.98 14.26
N ASP A 127 14.14 5.57 14.07
CA ASP A 127 14.39 6.62 13.06
C ASP A 127 14.14 6.14 11.61
N ILE A 128 14.00 4.84 11.39
CA ILE A 128 13.59 4.31 10.09
C ILE A 128 12.19 4.81 9.69
N VAL A 129 11.30 5.00 10.66
CA VAL A 129 9.93 5.50 10.40
C VAL A 129 9.99 6.92 9.87
N ASP A 130 10.78 7.79 10.54
CA ASP A 130 10.97 9.18 10.11
C ASP A 130 11.63 9.25 8.73
N GLY A 131 12.62 8.37 8.48
CA GLY A 131 13.27 8.26 7.17
C GLY A 131 12.31 7.86 6.06
N LEU A 132 11.39 6.95 6.31
CA LEU A 132 10.37 6.52 5.34
C LEU A 132 9.29 7.59 5.12
N GLN A 133 8.92 8.34 6.16
CA GLN A 133 7.96 9.44 6.06
C GLN A 133 8.52 10.66 5.33
N ALA A 134 9.83 10.90 5.44
CA ALA A 134 10.48 12.05 4.82
C ALA A 134 10.25 12.07 3.30
N GLY A 135 9.60 13.12 2.80
CA GLY A 135 9.26 13.31 1.39
C GLY A 135 7.93 12.70 0.96
N TRP A 136 7.15 12.09 1.85
CA TRP A 136 5.74 11.76 1.58
C TRP A 136 4.81 12.97 1.74
N GLU A 137 5.28 13.96 2.48
CA GLU A 137 4.56 15.23 2.68
C GLU A 137 4.54 16.11 1.42
N ASP A 138 5.40 15.79 0.43
CA ASP A 138 5.57 16.55 -0.81
C ASP A 138 4.85 15.91 -2.03
N VAL A 139 4.01 14.87 -1.84
CA VAL A 139 3.35 14.11 -2.93
C VAL A 139 1.84 14.35 -2.94
#